data_b3ae84600924c870a77abdef525b933f
#
_entry.id   b3ae84600924c870a77abdef525b933f
#
_cell.length_a   1.000
_cell.length_b   1.000
_cell.length_c   1.000
_cell.angle_alpha   90.00
_cell.angle_beta   90.00
_cell.angle_gamma   90.00
#
_symmetry.space_group_name_H-M   'P 1'
#
loop_
_entity.id
_entity.type
_entity.pdbx_description
1 polymer ?
#
loop_
_entity_poly.entity_id
_entity_poly.type
_entity_poly.pdbx_seq_one_letter_code
_entity_poly.pdbx_strand_id
1 'polypeptide(L)'
;MQSAAMATVDQLMRNAVEDHVFPGGVLLVARNDRIVFFDAYGTANLETRAPVDTATIFDLASLTKPLATTVAFMQLVREHGLDLEARLGSILPDFTDTDKARIRIKHLLRHTSGLPDYFPFFEALQSGSFQRR
;
A
#
# COMPACT_ATOMS: atom_id res chain seq x y z
N MET A 1 0.99 25.92 -21.33
CA MET A 1 0.56 25.01 -22.43
C MET A 1 0.74 23.58 -21.94
N GLN A 2 -0.34 22.84 -21.74
CA GLN A 2 -0.29 21.39 -21.51
C GLN A 2 0.27 20.73 -22.78
N SER A 3 1.20 19.77 -22.62
CA SER A 3 1.66 18.98 -23.76
C SER A 3 0.53 18.09 -24.25
N ALA A 4 0.51 17.74 -25.55
CA ALA A 4 -0.50 16.83 -26.10
C ALA A 4 -0.60 15.50 -25.34
N ALA A 5 0.55 15.01 -24.84
CA ALA A 5 0.59 13.80 -24.00
C ALA A 5 -0.18 13.97 -22.67
N MET A 6 -0.12 15.14 -22.04
CA MET A 6 -0.87 15.38 -20.78
C MET A 6 -2.37 15.51 -21.05
N ALA A 7 -2.78 16.06 -22.18
CA ALA A 7 -4.18 16.11 -22.58
C ALA A 7 -4.75 14.69 -22.81
N THR A 8 -3.96 13.77 -23.38
CA THR A 8 -4.36 12.36 -23.56
C THR A 8 -4.54 11.67 -22.20
N VAL A 9 -3.62 11.91 -21.27
CA VAL A 9 -3.69 11.31 -19.90
C VAL A 9 -4.88 11.91 -19.13
N ASP A 10 -5.13 13.20 -19.23
CA ASP A 10 -6.29 13.86 -18.64
C ASP A 10 -7.59 13.22 -19.13
N GLN A 11 -7.73 13.04 -20.46
CA GLN A 11 -8.91 12.41 -21.02
C GLN A 11 -9.06 10.94 -20.58
N LEU A 12 -7.96 10.20 -20.46
CA LEU A 12 -7.98 8.83 -19.96
C LEU A 12 -8.53 8.75 -18.52
N MET A 13 -8.11 9.67 -17.65
CA MET A 13 -8.59 9.72 -16.26
C MET A 13 -10.09 10.05 -16.20
N ARG A 14 -10.57 10.99 -17.03
CA ARG A 14 -12.00 11.33 -17.11
C ARG A 14 -12.84 10.14 -17.58
N ASN A 15 -12.42 9.49 -18.65
CA ASN A 15 -13.10 8.31 -19.18
C ASN A 15 -13.16 7.18 -18.13
N ALA A 16 -12.06 6.95 -17.39
CA ALA A 16 -12.04 5.91 -16.38
C ALA A 16 -13.01 6.17 -15.21
N VAL A 17 -13.25 7.43 -14.86
CA VAL A 17 -14.30 7.80 -13.89
C VAL A 17 -15.70 7.61 -14.50
N GLU A 18 -15.91 8.04 -15.73
CA GLU A 18 -17.18 7.88 -16.46
C GLU A 18 -17.54 6.40 -16.65
N ASP A 19 -16.56 5.57 -16.98
CA ASP A 19 -16.70 4.12 -17.15
C ASP A 19 -16.75 3.35 -15.81
N HIS A 20 -16.77 4.06 -14.68
CA HIS A 20 -16.82 3.49 -13.32
C HIS A 20 -15.67 2.52 -12.99
N VAL A 21 -14.50 2.69 -13.60
CA VAL A 21 -13.27 1.92 -13.26
C VAL A 21 -12.83 2.23 -11.84
N PHE A 22 -12.94 3.51 -11.42
CA PHE A 22 -12.78 3.97 -10.04
C PHE A 22 -13.66 5.21 -9.80
N PRO A 23 -14.07 5.46 -8.56
CA PRO A 23 -14.99 6.58 -8.26
C PRO A 23 -14.33 7.95 -8.37
N GLY A 24 -13.05 8.05 -8.08
CA GLY A 24 -12.28 9.27 -8.15
C GLY A 24 -10.82 9.08 -7.79
N GLY A 25 -9.99 10.05 -8.13
CA GLY A 25 -8.57 10.00 -7.91
C GLY A 25 -7.86 11.33 -8.18
N VAL A 26 -6.61 11.40 -7.80
CA VAL A 26 -5.73 12.53 -8.08
C VAL A 26 -4.54 12.03 -8.89
N LEU A 27 -4.22 12.72 -9.96
CA LEU A 27 -3.04 12.46 -10.78
C LEU A 27 -2.03 13.60 -10.66
N LEU A 28 -0.82 13.27 -10.23
CA LEU A 28 0.31 14.17 -10.23
C LEU A 28 1.42 13.60 -11.11
N VAL A 29 1.91 14.40 -12.04
CA VAL A 29 3.10 14.08 -12.84
C VAL A 29 4.16 15.13 -12.59
N ALA A 30 5.36 14.66 -12.25
CA ALA A 30 6.52 15.53 -12.06
C ALA A 30 7.66 15.14 -13.01
N ARG A 31 8.44 16.13 -13.44
CA ARG A 31 9.64 15.95 -14.24
C ARG A 31 10.71 16.95 -13.82
N ASN A 32 11.93 16.48 -13.55
CA ASN A 32 13.05 17.31 -13.10
C ASN A 32 12.66 18.19 -11.90
N ASP A 33 12.10 17.57 -10.87
CA ASP A 33 11.66 18.20 -9.61
C ASP A 33 10.59 19.30 -9.77
N ARG A 34 9.90 19.32 -10.90
CA ARG A 34 8.79 20.24 -11.17
C ARG A 34 7.53 19.46 -11.47
N ILE A 35 6.43 19.87 -10.84
CA ILE A 35 5.10 19.38 -11.17
C ILE A 35 4.73 19.92 -12.55
N VAL A 36 4.45 19.03 -13.51
CA VAL A 36 4.06 19.36 -14.88
C VAL A 36 2.57 19.11 -15.14
N PHE A 37 1.94 18.32 -14.26
CA PHE A 37 0.51 18.08 -14.27
C PHE A 37 0.05 17.72 -12.85
N PHE A 38 -1.09 18.26 -12.42
CA PHE A 38 -1.68 17.95 -11.13
C PHE A 38 -3.18 18.27 -11.20
N ASP A 39 -4.04 17.25 -11.23
CA ASP A 39 -5.47 17.40 -11.34
C ASP A 39 -6.22 16.33 -10.56
N ALA A 40 -7.50 16.59 -10.26
CA ALA A 40 -8.39 15.75 -9.48
C ALA A 40 -9.60 15.35 -10.33
N TYR A 41 -10.09 14.12 -10.11
CA TYR A 41 -11.14 13.50 -10.92
C TYR A 41 -12.17 12.81 -10.05
N GLY A 42 -13.45 12.91 -10.44
CA GLY A 42 -14.53 12.13 -9.87
C GLY A 42 -14.90 12.48 -8.43
N THR A 43 -15.30 11.47 -7.68
CA THR A 43 -15.99 11.59 -6.40
C THR A 43 -15.23 10.91 -5.27
N ALA A 44 -15.00 11.63 -4.17
CA ALA A 44 -14.32 11.11 -2.96
C ALA A 44 -15.24 10.26 -2.09
N ASN A 45 -16.56 10.53 -2.13
CA ASN A 45 -17.56 9.80 -1.37
C ASN A 45 -18.80 9.58 -2.25
N LEU A 46 -19.12 8.30 -2.53
CA LEU A 46 -20.21 7.92 -3.42
C LEU A 46 -21.60 8.26 -2.83
N GLU A 47 -21.75 8.27 -1.52
CA GLU A 47 -23.03 8.56 -0.85
C GLU A 47 -23.32 10.06 -0.88
N THR A 48 -22.36 10.88 -0.46
CA THR A 48 -22.51 12.34 -0.38
C THR A 48 -22.24 13.04 -1.72
N ARG A 49 -21.64 12.32 -2.68
CA ARG A 49 -21.15 12.85 -3.97
C ARG A 49 -20.14 14.00 -3.81
N ALA A 50 -19.43 14.03 -2.68
CA ALA A 50 -18.35 14.99 -2.48
C ALA A 50 -17.28 14.82 -3.56
N PRO A 51 -16.89 15.88 -4.28
CA PRO A 51 -15.87 15.76 -5.33
C PRO A 51 -14.51 15.47 -4.74
N VAL A 52 -13.65 14.81 -5.53
CA VAL A 52 -12.21 14.77 -5.24
C VAL A 52 -11.60 16.12 -5.55
N ASP A 53 -10.70 16.60 -4.71
CA ASP A 53 -9.81 17.71 -4.97
C ASP A 53 -8.34 17.31 -4.77
N THR A 54 -7.41 18.19 -5.12
CA THR A 54 -5.97 17.90 -5.02
C THR A 54 -5.45 17.83 -3.58
N ALA A 55 -6.25 18.19 -2.58
CA ALA A 55 -5.96 18.08 -1.16
C ALA A 55 -6.68 16.88 -0.50
N THR A 56 -7.47 16.12 -1.26
CA THR A 56 -8.16 14.92 -0.76
C THR A 56 -7.17 13.91 -0.20
N ILE A 57 -7.41 13.46 1.03
CA ILE A 57 -6.56 12.46 1.69
C ILE A 57 -7.04 11.07 1.30
N PHE A 58 -6.12 10.27 0.78
CA PHE A 58 -6.35 8.87 0.41
C PHE A 58 -5.68 7.92 1.39
N ASP A 59 -6.35 6.79 1.66
CA ASP A 59 -5.69 5.66 2.33
C ASP A 59 -4.57 5.13 1.42
N LEU A 60 -3.37 5.04 1.97
CA LEU A 60 -2.20 4.54 1.25
C LEU A 60 -2.25 3.03 0.99
N ALA A 61 -3.13 2.31 1.68
CA ALA A 61 -3.27 0.87 1.54
C ALA A 61 -1.89 0.17 1.49
N SER A 62 -1.61 -0.62 0.46
CA SER A 62 -0.32 -1.34 0.33
C SER A 62 0.90 -0.45 0.09
N LEU A 63 0.75 0.81 -0.26
CA LEU A 63 1.86 1.77 -0.29
C LEU A 63 2.47 1.99 1.10
N THR A 64 1.76 1.65 2.17
CA THR A 64 2.32 1.57 3.53
C THR A 64 3.57 0.68 3.58
N LYS A 65 3.64 -0.38 2.78
CA LYS A 65 4.79 -1.30 2.77
C LYS A 65 6.10 -0.62 2.35
N PRO A 66 6.19 0.06 1.20
CA PRO A 66 7.41 0.77 0.82
C PRO A 66 7.63 2.07 1.62
N LEU A 67 6.58 2.81 1.97
CA LEU A 67 6.71 4.14 2.57
C LEU A 67 6.91 4.12 4.09
N ALA A 68 6.33 3.14 4.79
CA ALA A 68 6.45 3.03 6.24
C ALA A 68 7.26 1.78 6.65
N THR A 69 6.79 0.58 6.30
CA THR A 69 7.41 -0.67 6.76
C THR A 69 8.86 -0.80 6.30
N THR A 70 9.13 -0.59 5.02
CA THR A 70 10.51 -0.68 4.49
C THR A 70 11.42 0.38 5.13
N VAL A 71 10.95 1.62 5.28
CA VAL A 71 11.72 2.70 5.91
C VAL A 71 12.02 2.37 7.38
N ALA A 72 11.04 1.83 8.12
CA ALA A 72 11.25 1.37 9.49
C ALA A 72 12.32 0.26 9.56
N PHE A 73 12.30 -0.72 8.66
CA PHE A 73 13.34 -1.73 8.58
C PHE A 73 14.71 -1.16 8.22
N MET A 74 14.79 -0.17 7.32
CA MET A 74 16.05 0.53 7.03
C MET A 74 16.63 1.22 8.27
N GLN A 75 15.78 1.81 9.10
CA GLN A 75 16.20 2.41 10.38
C GLN A 75 16.68 1.34 11.37
N LEU A 76 15.95 0.23 11.52
CA LEU A 76 16.34 -0.88 12.40
C LEU A 76 17.70 -1.48 11.99
N VAL A 77 17.94 -1.65 10.69
CA VAL A 77 19.25 -2.11 10.19
C VAL A 77 20.34 -1.12 10.54
N ARG A 78 20.11 0.17 10.30
CA ARG A 78 21.11 1.23 10.52
C ARG A 78 21.40 1.48 11.99
N GLU A 79 20.39 1.54 12.82
CA GLU A 79 20.49 2.02 14.21
C GLU A 79 20.64 0.89 15.23
N HIS A 80 20.07 -0.28 14.93
CA HIS A 80 20.05 -1.42 15.84
C HIS A 80 20.78 -2.66 15.29
N GLY A 81 21.40 -2.56 14.10
CA GLY A 81 22.15 -3.67 13.51
C GLY A 81 21.27 -4.88 13.16
N LEU A 82 19.98 -4.69 12.85
CA LEU A 82 19.10 -5.79 12.50
C LEU A 82 19.64 -6.53 11.27
N ASP A 83 19.93 -7.84 11.43
CA ASP A 83 20.33 -8.69 10.33
C ASP A 83 19.08 -9.15 9.54
N LEU A 84 19.01 -8.82 8.26
CA LEU A 84 17.92 -9.28 7.37
C LEU A 84 17.96 -10.79 7.11
N GLU A 85 19.09 -11.46 7.40
CA GLU A 85 19.20 -12.92 7.38
C GLU A 85 18.68 -13.57 8.67
N ALA A 86 18.43 -12.80 9.72
CA ALA A 86 17.89 -13.32 10.97
C ALA A 86 16.55 -14.03 10.75
N ARG A 87 16.33 -15.08 11.52
CA ARG A 87 15.11 -15.88 11.48
C ARG A 87 14.02 -15.28 12.38
N LEU A 88 12.78 -15.42 11.97
CA LEU A 88 11.63 -14.88 12.69
C LEU A 88 11.59 -15.39 14.14
N GLY A 89 11.78 -16.70 14.35
CA GLY A 89 11.80 -17.29 15.69
C GLY A 89 12.95 -16.86 16.58
N SER A 90 14.04 -16.27 16.05
CA SER A 90 15.12 -15.69 16.86
C SER A 90 14.87 -14.25 17.30
N ILE A 91 13.88 -13.59 16.69
CA ILE A 91 13.54 -12.18 16.97
C ILE A 91 12.22 -12.07 17.71
N LEU A 92 11.24 -12.89 17.33
CA LEU A 92 9.90 -12.88 17.89
C LEU A 92 9.65 -14.21 18.63
N PRO A 93 9.63 -14.20 19.97
CA PRO A 93 9.45 -15.41 20.80
C PRO A 93 8.20 -16.22 20.43
N ASP A 94 7.10 -15.57 20.07
CA ASP A 94 5.84 -16.21 19.71
C ASP A 94 5.95 -17.15 18.49
N PHE A 95 7.02 -17.03 17.72
CA PHE A 95 7.26 -17.84 16.51
C PHE A 95 8.32 -18.93 16.72
N THR A 96 8.97 -19.01 17.89
CA THR A 96 10.11 -19.90 18.12
C THR A 96 9.79 -21.37 17.84
N ASP A 97 8.63 -21.83 18.32
CA ASP A 97 8.20 -23.24 18.21
C ASP A 97 7.18 -23.47 17.09
N THR A 98 7.18 -22.59 16.09
CA THR A 98 6.28 -22.71 14.94
C THR A 98 7.02 -23.10 13.66
N ASP A 99 6.29 -23.59 12.66
CA ASP A 99 6.78 -23.82 11.30
C ASP A 99 7.35 -22.53 10.65
N LYS A 100 6.91 -21.37 11.13
CA LYS A 100 7.30 -20.04 10.66
C LYS A 100 8.65 -19.58 11.25
N ALA A 101 9.16 -20.24 12.28
CA ALA A 101 10.42 -19.87 12.94
C ALA A 101 11.60 -19.71 11.97
N ARG A 102 11.62 -20.48 10.89
CA ARG A 102 12.71 -20.50 9.89
C ARG A 102 12.63 -19.39 8.84
N ILE A 103 11.51 -18.68 8.74
CA ILE A 103 11.34 -17.56 7.81
C ILE A 103 12.34 -16.47 8.17
N ARG A 104 13.05 -15.93 7.19
CA ARG A 104 13.98 -14.82 7.39
C ARG A 104 13.29 -13.49 7.11
N ILE A 105 13.76 -12.43 7.75
CA ILE A 105 13.22 -11.06 7.56
C ILE A 105 13.23 -10.67 6.08
N LYS A 106 14.32 -10.97 5.37
CA LYS A 106 14.40 -10.70 3.91
C LYS A 106 13.30 -11.37 3.09
N HIS A 107 12.83 -12.56 3.52
CA HIS A 107 11.77 -13.26 2.79
C HIS A 107 10.42 -12.55 2.93
N LEU A 108 10.15 -11.97 4.11
CA LEU A 108 8.95 -11.15 4.34
C LEU A 108 8.99 -9.89 3.48
N LEU A 109 10.11 -9.16 3.50
CA LEU A 109 10.28 -7.93 2.73
C LEU A 109 10.22 -8.14 1.21
N ARG A 110 10.57 -9.34 0.74
CA ARG A 110 10.57 -9.71 -0.69
C ARG A 110 9.29 -10.43 -1.13
N HIS A 111 8.34 -10.66 -0.25
CA HIS A 111 7.15 -11.49 -0.51
C HIS A 111 7.49 -12.92 -0.97
N THR A 112 8.56 -13.51 -0.43
CA THR A 112 9.03 -14.87 -0.76
C THR A 112 9.04 -15.79 0.46
N SER A 113 8.25 -15.45 1.48
CA SER A 113 8.16 -16.18 2.75
C SER A 113 7.37 -17.49 2.66
N GLY A 114 6.54 -17.68 1.64
CA GLY A 114 5.60 -18.80 1.53
C GLY A 114 4.34 -18.65 2.40
N LEU A 115 4.18 -17.52 3.07
CA LEU A 115 2.93 -17.20 3.77
C LEU A 115 1.83 -16.85 2.78
N PRO A 116 0.55 -17.10 3.12
CA PRO A 116 -0.57 -16.60 2.34
C PRO A 116 -0.49 -15.08 2.22
N ASP A 117 -0.84 -14.56 1.05
CA ASP A 117 -0.85 -13.11 0.77
C ASP A 117 -1.98 -12.38 1.48
N TYR A 118 -3.07 -13.10 1.76
CA TYR A 118 -4.26 -12.56 2.39
C TYR A 118 -4.96 -13.60 3.27
N PHE A 119 -5.51 -13.14 4.38
CA PHE A 119 -6.44 -13.91 5.21
C PHE A 119 -7.63 -13.03 5.61
N PRO A 120 -8.88 -13.44 5.34
CA PRO A 120 -10.08 -12.66 5.59
C PRO A 120 -10.46 -12.69 7.08
N PHE A 121 -9.66 -12.07 7.94
CA PHE A 121 -9.90 -12.04 9.40
C PHE A 121 -11.29 -11.50 9.77
N PHE A 122 -11.83 -10.58 8.99
CA PHE A 122 -13.15 -9.99 9.23
C PHE A 122 -14.27 -11.05 9.14
N GLU A 123 -14.18 -12.02 8.24
CA GLU A 123 -15.15 -13.13 8.14
C GLU A 123 -15.09 -14.01 9.38
N ALA A 124 -13.90 -14.32 9.87
CA ALA A 124 -13.70 -15.09 11.09
C ALA A 124 -14.21 -14.34 12.34
N LEU A 125 -14.08 -13.02 12.37
CA LEU A 125 -14.61 -12.17 13.45
C LEU A 125 -16.13 -12.10 13.42
N GLN A 126 -16.74 -11.94 12.24
CA GLN A 126 -18.20 -11.90 12.08
C GLN A 126 -18.87 -13.25 12.42
N SER A 127 -18.23 -14.35 12.09
CA SER A 127 -18.72 -15.71 12.39
C SER A 127 -18.47 -16.16 13.84
N GLY A 128 -17.77 -15.38 14.65
CA GLY A 128 -17.35 -15.76 16.01
C GLY A 128 -16.35 -16.93 16.04
N SER A 129 -15.81 -17.35 14.89
CA SER A 129 -14.92 -18.50 14.75
C SER A 129 -13.45 -18.17 14.97
N PHE A 130 -13.11 -16.91 15.30
CA PHE A 130 -11.73 -16.50 15.52
C PHE A 130 -11.21 -17.06 16.85
N GLN A 131 -10.39 -18.09 16.79
CA GLN A 131 -9.60 -18.57 17.93
C GLN A 131 -8.13 -18.18 17.71
N ARG A 132 -7.52 -17.59 18.75
CA ARG A 132 -6.05 -17.41 18.78
C ARG A 132 -5.42 -18.81 18.80
N ARG A 133 -4.73 -19.16 17.76
CA ARG A 133 -3.83 -20.32 17.73
C ARG A 133 -2.41 -19.87 17.99
#